data_aff3cfb7d23f7f7766d6d3b9ca6f751b
#
_entry.id   aff3cfb7d23f7f7766d6d3b9ca6f751b
#
_cell.length_a   1.000
_cell.length_b   1.000
_cell.length_c   1.000
_cell.angle_alpha   90.00
_cell.angle_beta   90.00
_cell.angle_gamma   90.00
#
_symmetry.space_group_name_H-M   'P 1'
#
loop_
_entity.id
_entity.type
_entity.pdbx_description
1 polymer ?
#
loop_
_entity_poly.entity_id
_entity_poly.type
_entity_poly.pdbx_seq_one_letter_code
_entity_poly.pdbx_strand_id
1 'polypeptide(L)'
;MIKKYALCLLIATAIAGCKKEVTIKTQPKPPVVAPDSVSFTSVKLEAKKNPGIITKDLVCDITDDQITAVIPQMEKLSKKLVVTFTTQNSTVTKNDTLQVSGKTAVDLRKPVTYTLTSAKGTTRNYRFTVKVFTGIPVLYLTTNGPVVSKDDYVTGKVDVDPNNSFEQEKLSIPLKIKGRGNSTWSEFPKKPYRLKFNDKAAMLGMPAAKNWVLLANYDDKTLMRTRIAFEFARRIGSDFAPQSRFVEVVMNGKFLGNYLLTSQVEVHENRVNITEMTENDNSGDALTGGYLLELDQRKDEKFWFVTKKNLPFTLKSPEETTPAQLKYIKKYIQDTEDALFADNANDPVNGYAKYIDVNSFMNWFFVEEVVKNQDARDFSSIFYYKERKGKLHMGPVWDFDLSSGNVDYSPAKDPKSWYIRDATWMVRLFKDVAFRSKVKKRWNEIRSTAVEAIFKDIDDNAAYLKLSQQQNFSKWPILDKYVWPNAVVLGNYDLEVAYAKDFLMQRIAWIDAEIATY
;
A
#
# COMPACT_ATOMS: atom_id res chain seq x y z
N MET A 1 58.07 -40.10 -3.97
CA MET A 1 58.77 -41.38 -4.07
C MET A 1 57.82 -42.45 -4.55
N ILE A 2 57.99 -42.86 -5.79
CA ILE A 2 58.29 -44.22 -6.28
C ILE A 2 57.09 -45.17 -6.23
N LYS A 3 56.50 -45.39 -7.40
CA LYS A 3 56.39 -46.58 -8.27
C LYS A 3 55.81 -47.87 -7.61
N LYS A 4 54.90 -48.61 -8.26
CA LYS A 4 55.19 -49.55 -9.32
C LYS A 4 53.97 -50.15 -10.00
N TYR A 5 54.13 -50.38 -11.28
CA TYR A 5 53.31 -51.13 -12.23
C TYR A 5 53.29 -52.63 -11.94
N ALA A 6 52.24 -53.33 -12.38
CA ALA A 6 52.35 -54.69 -12.85
C ALA A 6 51.36 -55.03 -13.95
N LEU A 7 51.90 -55.28 -15.07
CA LEU A 7 51.34 -55.80 -16.34
C LEU A 7 51.33 -57.34 -16.23
N CYS A 8 50.28 -58.04 -16.65
CA CYS A 8 50.40 -59.47 -17.06
C CYS A 8 49.50 -59.76 -18.29
N LEU A 9 50.16 -60.45 -19.18
CA LEU A 9 49.89 -60.72 -20.59
C LEU A 9 49.12 -62.05 -20.77
N LEU A 10 48.31 -62.08 -21.81
CA LEU A 10 47.79 -63.14 -22.67
C LEU A 10 48.12 -64.57 -22.44
N ILE A 11 47.12 -65.47 -22.61
CA ILE A 11 47.24 -66.70 -23.43
C ILE A 11 45.91 -66.96 -24.12
N ALA A 12 45.90 -67.01 -25.47
CA ALA A 12 44.82 -67.45 -26.34
C ALA A 12 44.87 -68.97 -26.53
N THR A 13 43.74 -69.63 -26.42
CA THR A 13 43.55 -70.98 -26.98
C THR A 13 42.26 -71.02 -27.75
N ALA A 14 42.41 -71.27 -29.03
CA ALA A 14 41.30 -71.49 -29.98
C ALA A 14 40.76 -72.92 -29.81
N ILE A 15 39.43 -73.02 -29.66
CA ILE A 15 38.71 -74.30 -29.82
C ILE A 15 37.57 -74.01 -30.84
N ALA A 16 37.69 -74.62 -31.99
CA ALA A 16 36.67 -74.67 -33.01
C ALA A 16 35.53 -75.60 -32.59
N GLY A 17 34.34 -75.07 -32.41
CA GLY A 17 33.09 -75.82 -32.15
C GLY A 17 31.98 -75.30 -33.02
N CYS A 18 31.45 -76.12 -33.92
CA CYS A 18 30.26 -75.84 -34.73
C CYS A 18 29.08 -75.38 -33.88
N LYS A 19 28.59 -74.16 -34.12
CA LYS A 19 27.32 -73.72 -33.54
C LYS A 19 26.25 -73.70 -34.61
N LYS A 20 25.18 -74.49 -34.38
CA LYS A 20 23.89 -74.31 -35.00
C LYS A 20 23.39 -72.91 -34.65
N GLU A 21 23.09 -72.09 -35.68
CA GLU A 21 22.36 -70.86 -35.49
C GLU A 21 20.93 -71.13 -35.02
N VAL A 22 20.67 -70.83 -33.75
CA VAL A 22 19.28 -70.70 -33.22
C VAL A 22 18.83 -69.28 -33.49
N THR A 23 18.01 -69.11 -34.48
CA THR A 23 17.33 -67.82 -34.77
C THR A 23 16.31 -67.57 -33.65
N ILE A 24 16.68 -66.79 -32.64
CA ILE A 24 15.74 -66.28 -31.67
C ILE A 24 14.93 -65.19 -32.36
N LYS A 25 13.68 -65.50 -32.69
CA LYS A 25 12.71 -64.44 -33.02
C LYS A 25 12.54 -63.55 -31.79
N THR A 26 13.19 -62.40 -31.80
CA THR A 26 12.88 -61.33 -30.84
C THR A 26 11.43 -60.92 -31.08
N GLN A 27 10.55 -61.12 -30.10
CA GLN A 27 9.26 -60.51 -30.09
C GLN A 27 9.46 -58.96 -30.16
N PRO A 28 8.66 -58.23 -30.93
CA PRO A 28 8.71 -56.79 -30.94
C PRO A 28 8.45 -56.29 -29.54
N LYS A 29 9.41 -55.50 -28.99
CA LYS A 29 9.24 -54.80 -27.70
C LYS A 29 7.92 -54.01 -27.78
N PRO A 30 6.98 -54.19 -26.82
CA PRO A 30 5.76 -53.43 -26.85
C PRO A 30 6.10 -51.95 -26.92
N PRO A 31 5.36 -51.15 -27.68
CA PRO A 31 5.65 -49.73 -27.80
C PRO A 31 5.68 -49.12 -26.41
N VAL A 32 6.77 -48.44 -26.07
CA VAL A 32 6.87 -47.66 -24.82
C VAL A 32 5.78 -46.61 -24.90
N VAL A 33 4.68 -46.82 -24.20
CA VAL A 33 3.62 -45.84 -24.05
C VAL A 33 4.27 -44.66 -23.32
N ALA A 34 4.44 -43.56 -24.03
CA ALA A 34 4.91 -42.34 -23.41
C ALA A 34 4.00 -42.01 -22.21
N PRO A 35 4.57 -41.58 -21.08
CA PRO A 35 3.76 -41.22 -19.93
C PRO A 35 2.71 -40.21 -20.36
N ASP A 36 1.48 -40.35 -19.83
CA ASP A 36 0.34 -39.47 -20.11
C ASP A 36 0.54 -38.12 -19.42
N SER A 37 1.55 -37.38 -19.91
CA SER A 37 1.92 -36.08 -19.35
C SER A 37 1.08 -34.97 -19.99
N VAL A 38 0.41 -34.21 -19.16
CA VAL A 38 -0.45 -33.06 -19.52
C VAL A 38 0.27 -31.78 -19.13
N SER A 39 0.92 -31.12 -20.10
CA SER A 39 1.63 -29.88 -19.83
C SER A 39 1.71 -28.96 -21.06
N PHE A 40 1.81 -27.65 -20.79
CA PHE A 40 2.33 -26.72 -21.79
C PHE A 40 3.84 -26.91 -21.94
N THR A 41 4.31 -27.00 -23.17
CA THR A 41 5.74 -27.00 -23.50
C THR A 41 6.24 -25.61 -23.86
N SER A 42 5.35 -24.74 -24.33
CA SER A 42 5.64 -23.33 -24.62
C SER A 42 4.34 -22.52 -24.62
N VAL A 43 4.41 -21.31 -24.09
CA VAL A 43 3.37 -20.29 -24.22
C VAL A 43 4.02 -18.98 -24.62
N LYS A 44 3.46 -18.29 -25.63
CA LYS A 44 4.00 -17.04 -26.19
C LYS A 44 2.89 -16.06 -26.52
N LEU A 45 3.21 -14.77 -26.45
CA LEU A 45 2.45 -13.69 -27.02
C LEU A 45 3.25 -13.10 -28.18
N GLU A 46 2.82 -13.38 -29.41
CA GLU A 46 3.54 -12.97 -30.62
C GLU A 46 3.09 -11.57 -31.05
N ALA A 47 4.05 -10.66 -31.31
CA ALA A 47 3.78 -9.28 -31.72
C ALA A 47 2.93 -9.22 -33.02
N LYS A 48 3.24 -10.10 -34.01
CA LYS A 48 2.51 -10.18 -35.28
C LYS A 48 1.02 -10.53 -35.10
N LYS A 49 0.68 -11.28 -34.04
CA LYS A 49 -0.70 -11.70 -33.73
C LYS A 49 -1.40 -10.74 -32.77
N ASN A 50 -0.64 -9.86 -32.13
CA ASN A 50 -1.13 -8.87 -31.15
C ASN A 50 -0.67 -7.45 -31.55
N PRO A 51 -0.98 -6.98 -32.77
CA PRO A 51 -0.49 -5.70 -33.28
C PRO A 51 -1.03 -4.52 -32.44
N GLY A 52 -0.17 -3.54 -32.18
CA GLY A 52 -0.50 -2.36 -31.37
C GLY A 52 -0.63 -2.64 -29.87
N ILE A 53 -0.34 -3.88 -29.43
CA ILE A 53 -0.33 -4.31 -28.05
C ILE A 53 1.08 -4.76 -27.64
N ILE A 54 1.70 -5.58 -28.46
CA ILE A 54 3.02 -6.15 -28.20
C ILE A 54 3.94 -5.79 -29.36
N THR A 55 5.11 -5.23 -29.06
CA THR A 55 6.08 -4.77 -30.06
C THR A 55 7.14 -5.82 -30.39
N LYS A 56 7.36 -6.78 -29.47
CA LYS A 56 8.28 -7.91 -29.63
C LYS A 56 7.62 -9.18 -29.09
N ASP A 57 7.96 -10.32 -29.67
CA ASP A 57 7.50 -11.62 -29.18
C ASP A 57 7.92 -11.82 -27.71
N LEU A 58 6.97 -12.24 -26.90
CA LEU A 58 7.17 -12.50 -25.47
C LEU A 58 6.98 -14.00 -25.21
N VAL A 59 7.96 -14.62 -24.59
CA VAL A 59 7.85 -15.97 -24.04
C VAL A 59 7.29 -15.84 -22.63
N CYS A 60 6.23 -16.59 -22.32
CA CYS A 60 5.64 -16.61 -20.99
C CYS A 60 6.41 -17.57 -20.09
N ASP A 61 6.56 -17.21 -18.82
CA ASP A 61 7.12 -18.10 -17.81
C ASP A 61 6.08 -19.15 -17.42
N ILE A 62 6.49 -20.41 -17.38
CA ILE A 62 5.67 -21.53 -16.93
C ILE A 62 6.34 -22.12 -15.70
N THR A 63 5.68 -22.00 -14.55
CA THR A 63 6.15 -22.55 -13.27
C THR A 63 5.00 -23.30 -12.61
N ASP A 64 5.17 -24.60 -12.42
CA ASP A 64 4.12 -25.49 -11.92
C ASP A 64 2.81 -25.35 -12.71
N ASP A 65 1.75 -24.87 -12.09
CA ASP A 65 0.43 -24.64 -12.69
C ASP A 65 0.15 -23.14 -12.99
N GLN A 66 1.22 -22.31 -13.01
CA GLN A 66 1.13 -20.90 -13.32
C GLN A 66 1.79 -20.57 -14.66
N ILE A 67 1.12 -19.74 -15.44
CA ILE A 67 1.69 -19.11 -16.64
C ILE A 67 1.69 -17.61 -16.39
N THR A 68 2.84 -16.98 -16.52
CA THR A 68 2.97 -15.53 -16.32
C THR A 68 3.58 -14.87 -17.55
N ALA A 69 2.94 -13.82 -18.04
CA ALA A 69 3.50 -12.92 -19.05
C ALA A 69 3.64 -11.52 -18.44
N VAL A 70 4.76 -10.85 -18.74
CA VAL A 70 4.95 -9.43 -18.43
C VAL A 70 4.97 -8.67 -19.75
N ILE A 71 3.96 -7.83 -19.98
CA ILE A 71 3.84 -7.02 -21.19
C ILE A 71 4.33 -5.59 -20.93
N PRO A 72 4.79 -4.85 -21.96
CA PRO A 72 5.13 -3.44 -21.80
C PRO A 72 3.94 -2.65 -21.24
N GLN A 73 4.22 -1.59 -20.50
CA GLN A 73 3.18 -0.67 -20.03
C GLN A 73 2.38 -0.18 -21.24
N MET A 74 1.07 -0.40 -21.19
CA MET A 74 0.23 -0.15 -22.35
C MET A 74 -0.84 0.88 -22.04
N GLU A 75 -1.02 1.81 -22.96
CA GLU A 75 -2.04 2.84 -22.90
C GLU A 75 -3.47 2.29 -22.99
N LYS A 76 -3.66 1.04 -23.42
CA LYS A 76 -4.99 0.43 -23.60
C LYS A 76 -4.99 -1.09 -23.44
N LEU A 77 -5.21 -1.59 -22.24
CA LEU A 77 -5.48 -3.02 -21.99
C LEU A 77 -6.90 -3.47 -22.37
N SER A 78 -7.60 -2.74 -23.24
CA SER A 78 -8.98 -3.06 -23.61
C SER A 78 -9.11 -4.22 -24.60
N LYS A 79 -8.00 -4.78 -25.11
CA LYS A 79 -8.03 -5.76 -26.19
C LYS A 79 -7.75 -7.17 -25.67
N LYS A 80 -8.44 -8.14 -26.27
CA LYS A 80 -8.13 -9.56 -26.11
C LYS A 80 -6.79 -9.87 -26.76
N LEU A 81 -6.00 -10.75 -26.13
CA LEU A 81 -4.71 -11.19 -26.63
C LEU A 81 -4.83 -12.57 -27.29
N VAL A 82 -4.14 -12.75 -28.41
CA VAL A 82 -3.99 -14.06 -29.07
C VAL A 82 -2.80 -14.78 -28.46
N VAL A 83 -3.05 -15.92 -27.83
CA VAL A 83 -2.03 -16.75 -27.19
C VAL A 83 -1.58 -17.85 -28.13
N THR A 84 -0.28 -17.97 -28.35
CA THR A 84 0.33 -19.09 -29.07
C THR A 84 0.92 -20.07 -28.08
N PHE A 85 0.56 -21.33 -28.16
CA PHE A 85 1.04 -22.36 -27.24
C PHE A 85 1.31 -23.68 -27.97
N THR A 86 2.15 -24.48 -27.32
CA THR A 86 2.35 -25.91 -27.67
C THR A 86 2.11 -26.72 -26.39
N THR A 87 1.50 -27.89 -26.57
CA THR A 87 1.22 -28.83 -25.46
C THR A 87 1.76 -30.20 -25.81
N GLN A 88 1.96 -31.01 -24.80
CA GLN A 88 2.29 -32.42 -24.97
C GLN A 88 0.96 -33.21 -25.06
N ASN A 89 0.56 -33.55 -26.26
CA ASN A 89 -0.59 -34.40 -26.59
C ASN A 89 -1.90 -34.06 -25.88
N SER A 90 -2.18 -32.77 -25.74
CA SER A 90 -3.35 -32.30 -24.99
C SER A 90 -4.15 -31.27 -25.75
N THR A 91 -5.46 -31.29 -25.63
CA THR A 91 -6.35 -30.19 -26.00
C THR A 91 -6.39 -29.15 -24.88
N VAL A 92 -6.63 -27.88 -25.23
CA VAL A 92 -6.71 -26.76 -24.28
C VAL A 92 -8.09 -26.16 -24.34
N THR A 93 -8.76 -26.06 -23.20
CA THR A 93 -10.06 -25.40 -23.07
C THR A 93 -9.99 -24.25 -22.05
N LYS A 94 -10.92 -23.30 -22.17
CA LYS A 94 -11.21 -22.26 -21.18
C LYS A 94 -12.74 -22.23 -21.01
N ASN A 95 -13.22 -22.50 -19.80
CA ASN A 95 -14.67 -22.65 -19.55
C ASN A 95 -15.31 -23.55 -20.63
N ASP A 96 -14.77 -24.74 -20.82
CA ASP A 96 -15.17 -25.76 -21.81
C ASP A 96 -15.10 -25.34 -23.29
N THR A 97 -14.66 -24.13 -23.56
CA THR A 97 -14.46 -23.62 -24.93
C THR A 97 -13.06 -23.92 -25.44
N LEU A 98 -12.97 -24.65 -26.55
CA LEU A 98 -11.69 -25.02 -27.16
C LEU A 98 -10.86 -23.78 -27.51
N GLN A 99 -9.60 -23.81 -27.15
CA GLN A 99 -8.63 -22.79 -27.48
C GLN A 99 -7.72 -23.27 -28.60
N VAL A 100 -7.64 -22.48 -29.68
CA VAL A 100 -6.78 -22.78 -30.84
C VAL A 100 -5.55 -21.89 -30.75
N SER A 101 -4.38 -22.55 -30.63
CA SER A 101 -3.07 -21.88 -30.56
C SER A 101 -2.87 -20.88 -31.71
N GLY A 102 -2.53 -19.65 -31.33
CA GLY A 102 -2.25 -18.57 -32.29
C GLY A 102 -3.48 -18.03 -33.04
N LYS A 103 -4.71 -18.41 -32.63
CA LYS A 103 -5.96 -17.94 -33.26
C LYS A 103 -6.98 -17.42 -32.25
N THR A 104 -7.21 -18.13 -31.11
CA THR A 104 -8.22 -17.72 -30.13
C THR A 104 -7.74 -16.51 -29.35
N ALA A 105 -8.53 -15.44 -29.41
CA ALA A 105 -8.27 -14.23 -28.63
C ALA A 105 -8.96 -14.31 -27.25
N VAL A 106 -8.20 -14.09 -26.19
CA VAL A 106 -8.64 -14.21 -24.79
C VAL A 106 -8.50 -12.88 -24.08
N ASP A 107 -9.48 -12.54 -23.26
CA ASP A 107 -9.38 -11.39 -22.33
C ASP A 107 -8.51 -11.80 -21.13
N LEU A 108 -7.33 -11.22 -21.05
CA LEU A 108 -6.33 -11.48 -20.02
C LEU A 108 -6.18 -10.32 -19.03
N ARG A 109 -7.12 -9.37 -19.01
CA ARG A 109 -7.18 -8.31 -17.97
C ARG A 109 -7.38 -8.90 -16.56
N LYS A 110 -8.01 -10.08 -16.50
CA LYS A 110 -8.10 -10.90 -15.30
C LYS A 110 -7.43 -12.25 -15.54
N PRO A 111 -6.91 -12.91 -14.51
CA PRO A 111 -6.38 -14.25 -14.65
C PRO A 111 -7.42 -15.21 -15.25
N VAL A 112 -6.98 -16.08 -16.14
CA VAL A 112 -7.84 -17.12 -16.72
C VAL A 112 -7.26 -18.50 -16.41
N THR A 113 -8.16 -19.50 -16.30
CA THR A 113 -7.75 -20.89 -16.16
C THR A 113 -7.86 -21.58 -17.50
N TYR A 114 -6.77 -22.18 -17.95
CA TYR A 114 -6.73 -23.15 -19.04
C TYR A 114 -6.75 -24.56 -18.49
N THR A 115 -7.65 -25.39 -18.99
CA THR A 115 -7.69 -26.82 -18.69
C THR A 115 -7.09 -27.58 -19.87
N LEU A 116 -6.03 -28.32 -19.63
CA LEU A 116 -5.43 -29.26 -20.57
C LEU A 116 -6.04 -30.63 -20.35
N THR A 117 -6.42 -31.32 -21.43
CA THR A 117 -6.98 -32.67 -21.38
C THR A 117 -6.24 -33.57 -22.36
N SER A 118 -5.66 -34.66 -21.88
CA SER A 118 -5.02 -35.67 -22.72
C SER A 118 -6.05 -36.52 -23.46
N ALA A 119 -5.59 -37.29 -24.43
CA ALA A 119 -6.44 -38.27 -25.16
C ALA A 119 -7.02 -39.36 -24.21
N LYS A 120 -6.42 -39.59 -23.04
CA LYS A 120 -6.88 -40.55 -22.03
C LYS A 120 -7.78 -39.91 -20.96
N GLY A 121 -8.09 -38.61 -21.06
CA GLY A 121 -8.95 -37.89 -20.12
C GLY A 121 -8.24 -37.34 -18.89
N THR A 122 -6.92 -37.47 -18.77
CA THR A 122 -6.17 -36.81 -17.70
C THR A 122 -6.22 -35.30 -17.87
N THR A 123 -6.54 -34.56 -16.81
CA THR A 123 -6.66 -33.10 -16.85
C THR A 123 -5.64 -32.42 -15.98
N ARG A 124 -5.23 -31.19 -16.37
CA ARG A 124 -4.40 -30.27 -15.58
C ARG A 124 -4.80 -28.84 -15.84
N ASN A 125 -4.94 -28.06 -14.76
CA ASN A 125 -5.32 -26.65 -14.84
C ASN A 125 -4.09 -25.77 -14.74
N TYR A 126 -4.03 -24.75 -15.60
CA TYR A 126 -3.02 -23.71 -15.55
C TYR A 126 -3.67 -22.34 -15.38
N ARG A 127 -3.22 -21.57 -14.40
CA ARG A 127 -3.65 -20.20 -14.22
C ARG A 127 -2.75 -19.26 -15.02
N PHE A 128 -3.29 -18.63 -16.06
CA PHE A 128 -2.57 -17.66 -16.87
C PHE A 128 -2.83 -16.24 -16.41
N THR A 129 -1.77 -15.52 -16.05
CA THR A 129 -1.78 -14.16 -15.54
C THR A 129 -0.88 -13.28 -16.41
N VAL A 130 -1.43 -12.16 -16.91
CA VAL A 130 -0.65 -11.13 -17.61
C VAL A 130 -0.51 -9.93 -16.69
N LYS A 131 0.73 -9.43 -16.54
CA LYS A 131 1.06 -8.22 -15.77
C LYS A 131 1.68 -7.19 -16.71
N VAL A 132 1.42 -5.90 -16.45
CA VAL A 132 2.18 -4.83 -17.10
C VAL A 132 3.58 -4.72 -16.49
N PHE A 133 4.48 -4.04 -17.18
CA PHE A 133 5.93 -4.06 -16.96
C PHE A 133 6.37 -3.93 -15.50
N THR A 134 5.79 -3.01 -14.70
CA THR A 134 6.21 -2.81 -13.32
C THR A 134 5.54 -3.75 -12.31
N GLY A 135 4.47 -4.41 -12.70
CA GLY A 135 3.66 -5.26 -11.81
C GLY A 135 2.71 -4.47 -10.89
N ILE A 136 2.71 -3.14 -10.95
CA ILE A 136 1.87 -2.25 -10.12
C ILE A 136 0.60 -1.87 -10.88
N PRO A 137 -0.58 -1.76 -10.23
CA PRO A 137 -1.80 -1.26 -10.86
C PRO A 137 -1.60 0.11 -11.50
N VAL A 138 -2.27 0.35 -12.62
CA VAL A 138 -2.20 1.61 -13.36
C VAL A 138 -3.54 2.33 -13.36
N LEU A 139 -3.54 3.61 -13.03
CA LEU A 139 -4.71 4.49 -13.14
C LEU A 139 -4.55 5.41 -14.36
N TYR A 140 -5.39 5.21 -15.35
CA TYR A 140 -5.45 6.06 -16.55
C TYR A 140 -6.50 7.15 -16.33
N LEU A 141 -6.07 8.35 -15.98
CA LEU A 141 -6.93 9.51 -15.79
C LEU A 141 -7.10 10.27 -17.10
N THR A 142 -8.34 10.44 -17.53
CA THR A 142 -8.69 11.30 -18.66
C THR A 142 -9.52 12.47 -18.11
N THR A 143 -9.07 13.71 -18.30
CA THR A 143 -9.71 14.92 -17.79
C THR A 143 -10.13 15.84 -18.92
N ASN A 144 -11.25 16.56 -18.74
CA ASN A 144 -11.80 17.48 -19.75
C ASN A 144 -11.04 18.83 -19.82
N GLY A 145 -10.04 19.02 -18.97
CA GLY A 145 -9.18 20.19 -18.93
C GLY A 145 -7.98 19.95 -18.02
N PRO A 146 -7.02 20.90 -17.94
CA PRO A 146 -5.87 20.78 -17.05
C PRO A 146 -6.27 20.89 -15.58
N VAL A 147 -5.66 20.08 -14.72
CA VAL A 147 -5.87 20.12 -13.26
C VAL A 147 -4.81 21.04 -12.66
N VAL A 148 -5.16 22.30 -12.43
CA VAL A 148 -4.23 23.38 -12.02
C VAL A 148 -4.61 24.04 -10.68
N SER A 149 -5.72 23.64 -10.06
CA SER A 149 -6.25 24.25 -8.83
C SER A 149 -6.49 23.21 -7.76
N LYS A 150 -6.37 23.60 -6.47
CA LYS A 150 -6.83 22.83 -5.30
C LYS A 150 -8.31 23.07 -5.01
N ASP A 151 -8.90 24.12 -5.53
CA ASP A 151 -10.25 24.55 -5.19
C ASP A 151 -11.26 24.07 -6.24
N ASP A 152 -10.87 24.11 -7.52
CA ASP A 152 -11.75 23.80 -8.62
C ASP A 152 -11.60 22.37 -9.10
N TYR A 153 -12.73 21.68 -9.23
CA TYR A 153 -12.79 20.35 -9.80
C TYR A 153 -12.88 20.37 -11.32
N VAL A 154 -12.06 19.54 -11.95
CA VAL A 154 -12.16 19.20 -13.38
C VAL A 154 -12.88 17.86 -13.51
N THR A 155 -13.84 17.75 -14.42
CA THR A 155 -14.53 16.49 -14.72
C THR A 155 -13.65 15.56 -15.55
N GLY A 156 -13.86 14.27 -15.42
CA GLY A 156 -13.12 13.26 -16.15
C GLY A 156 -13.54 11.85 -15.80
N LYS A 157 -12.66 10.91 -16.06
CA LYS A 157 -12.81 9.51 -15.67
C LYS A 157 -11.46 8.90 -15.30
N VAL A 158 -11.48 7.82 -14.54
CA VAL A 158 -10.35 6.92 -14.36
C VAL A 158 -10.68 5.57 -14.97
N ASP A 159 -9.79 5.06 -15.83
CA ASP A 159 -9.78 3.67 -16.25
C ASP A 159 -8.73 2.95 -15.40
N VAL A 160 -9.14 1.87 -14.71
CA VAL A 160 -8.33 1.17 -13.71
C VAL A 160 -7.81 -0.13 -14.33
N ASP A 161 -6.50 -0.29 -14.38
CA ASP A 161 -5.85 -1.55 -14.63
C ASP A 161 -5.33 -2.12 -13.31
N PRO A 162 -5.96 -3.15 -12.73
CA PRO A 162 -5.53 -3.76 -11.47
C PRO A 162 -4.24 -4.58 -11.62
N ASN A 163 -3.70 -4.70 -12.84
CA ASN A 163 -2.53 -5.48 -13.21
C ASN A 163 -2.57 -6.93 -12.68
N ASN A 164 -3.78 -7.52 -12.63
CA ASN A 164 -4.06 -8.84 -12.06
C ASN A 164 -3.56 -9.02 -10.61
N SER A 165 -3.39 -7.92 -9.88
CA SER A 165 -2.89 -7.94 -8.49
C SER A 165 -3.99 -7.72 -7.45
N PHE A 166 -5.12 -7.15 -7.86
CA PHE A 166 -6.23 -6.81 -6.97
C PHE A 166 -7.58 -7.06 -7.63
N GLU A 167 -8.61 -7.26 -6.79
CA GLU A 167 -10.00 -7.25 -7.26
C GLU A 167 -10.40 -5.83 -7.67
N GLN A 168 -11.01 -5.70 -8.85
CA GLN A 168 -11.53 -4.45 -9.38
C GLN A 168 -12.80 -4.70 -10.18
N GLU A 169 -13.93 -4.32 -9.64
CA GLU A 169 -15.25 -4.55 -10.26
C GLU A 169 -15.46 -3.60 -11.46
N LYS A 170 -15.35 -2.30 -11.22
CA LYS A 170 -15.55 -1.26 -12.23
C LYS A 170 -14.20 -0.82 -12.79
N LEU A 171 -13.96 -1.12 -14.07
CA LEU A 171 -12.71 -0.75 -14.75
C LEU A 171 -12.71 0.69 -15.29
N SER A 172 -13.85 1.36 -15.38
CA SER A 172 -13.97 2.76 -15.82
C SER A 172 -14.95 3.49 -14.92
N ILE A 173 -14.52 4.57 -14.27
CA ILE A 173 -15.27 5.27 -13.24
C ILE A 173 -15.26 6.77 -13.55
N PRO A 174 -16.44 7.40 -13.78
CA PRO A 174 -16.57 8.84 -13.92
C PRO A 174 -16.22 9.54 -12.59
N LEU A 175 -15.50 10.67 -12.69
CA LEU A 175 -15.03 11.40 -11.53
C LEU A 175 -14.91 12.92 -11.78
N LYS A 176 -14.73 13.63 -10.68
CA LYS A 176 -14.14 14.96 -10.64
C LYS A 176 -12.77 14.86 -9.96
N ILE A 177 -11.79 15.64 -10.43
CA ILE A 177 -10.42 15.65 -9.91
C ILE A 177 -9.96 17.07 -9.64
N LYS A 178 -9.23 17.29 -8.56
CA LYS A 178 -8.54 18.55 -8.26
C LYS A 178 -7.20 18.29 -7.59
N GLY A 179 -6.37 19.31 -7.48
CA GLY A 179 -5.18 19.29 -6.66
C GLY A 179 -5.52 19.13 -5.17
N ARG A 180 -4.53 18.72 -4.37
CA ARG A 180 -4.60 18.65 -2.91
C ARG A 180 -3.22 18.87 -2.26
N GLY A 181 -3.22 18.96 -0.95
CA GLY A 181 -2.02 19.20 -0.15
C GLY A 181 -1.71 20.68 -0.03
N ASN A 182 -0.74 21.02 0.79
CA ASN A 182 -0.25 22.38 1.00
C ASN A 182 1.13 22.53 0.36
N SER A 183 2.23 22.36 1.10
CA SER A 183 3.58 22.37 0.55
C SER A 183 3.78 21.40 -0.62
N THR A 184 3.22 20.19 -0.54
CA THR A 184 3.30 19.22 -1.62
C THR A 184 2.63 19.67 -2.92
N TRP A 185 1.63 20.57 -2.85
CA TRP A 185 1.03 21.18 -4.03
C TRP A 185 1.80 22.41 -4.51
N SER A 186 2.18 23.32 -3.61
CA SER A 186 2.86 24.56 -3.99
C SER A 186 4.30 24.34 -4.46
N GLU A 187 5.09 23.58 -3.69
CA GLU A 187 6.54 23.50 -3.85
C GLU A 187 6.99 22.45 -4.88
N PHE A 188 6.25 21.35 -5.04
CA PHE A 188 6.74 20.22 -5.84
C PHE A 188 6.13 20.15 -7.23
N PRO A 189 6.90 19.76 -8.27
CA PRO A 189 6.39 19.62 -9.64
C PRO A 189 5.49 18.40 -9.80
N LYS A 190 5.66 17.33 -9.03
CA LYS A 190 4.82 16.15 -8.99
C LYS A 190 3.66 16.39 -8.04
N LYS A 191 2.48 16.65 -8.61
CA LYS A 191 1.30 17.10 -7.86
C LYS A 191 0.49 15.95 -7.27
N PRO A 192 0.05 16.04 -6.01
CA PRO A 192 -0.95 15.14 -5.44
C PRO A 192 -2.37 15.54 -5.85
N TYR A 193 -3.30 14.57 -5.87
CA TYR A 193 -4.66 14.79 -6.35
C TYR A 193 -5.73 14.24 -5.40
N ARG A 194 -6.91 14.89 -5.40
CA ARG A 194 -8.15 14.38 -4.84
C ARG A 194 -9.06 13.94 -5.96
N LEU A 195 -9.54 12.71 -5.91
CA LEU A 195 -10.51 12.14 -6.81
C LEU A 195 -11.86 12.08 -6.10
N LYS A 196 -12.92 12.54 -6.75
CA LYS A 196 -14.30 12.44 -6.27
C LYS A 196 -15.14 11.72 -7.31
N PHE A 197 -15.47 10.47 -7.06
CA PHE A 197 -16.30 9.67 -7.95
C PHE A 197 -17.76 10.15 -7.94
N ASN A 198 -18.47 9.99 -9.04
CA ASN A 198 -19.89 10.31 -9.09
C ASN A 198 -20.68 9.37 -8.16
N ASP A 199 -20.34 8.09 -8.17
CA ASP A 199 -20.92 7.06 -7.29
C ASP A 199 -19.84 6.35 -6.49
N LYS A 200 -20.22 5.77 -5.33
CA LYS A 200 -19.29 4.93 -4.55
C LYS A 200 -18.74 3.79 -5.42
N ALA A 201 -17.45 3.60 -5.43
CA ALA A 201 -16.79 2.47 -6.08
C ALA A 201 -15.61 1.96 -5.25
N ALA A 202 -15.43 0.64 -5.25
CA ALA A 202 -14.24 0.00 -4.69
C ALA A 202 -13.01 0.27 -5.57
N MET A 203 -11.85 0.41 -4.96
CA MET A 203 -10.59 0.62 -5.65
C MET A 203 -9.56 -0.39 -5.21
N LEU A 204 -9.15 -1.26 -6.13
CA LEU A 204 -8.06 -2.23 -5.92
C LEU A 204 -8.23 -3.05 -4.64
N GLY A 205 -9.44 -3.58 -4.42
CA GLY A 205 -9.80 -4.38 -3.24
C GLY A 205 -10.00 -3.57 -1.95
N MET A 206 -9.93 -2.24 -2.02
CA MET A 206 -10.32 -1.37 -0.90
C MET A 206 -11.82 -1.05 -0.95
N PRO A 207 -12.50 -0.92 0.22
CA PRO A 207 -13.95 -0.72 0.29
C PRO A 207 -14.46 0.50 -0.49
N ALA A 208 -15.66 0.39 -1.05
CA ALA A 208 -16.26 1.42 -1.90
C ALA A 208 -16.45 2.75 -1.19
N ALA A 209 -16.08 3.83 -1.87
CA ALA A 209 -16.28 5.21 -1.44
C ALA A 209 -16.27 6.16 -2.64
N LYS A 210 -16.66 7.42 -2.40
CA LYS A 210 -16.60 8.48 -3.44
C LYS A 210 -15.25 9.20 -3.48
N ASN A 211 -14.64 9.46 -2.33
CA ASN A 211 -13.44 10.29 -2.25
C ASN A 211 -12.16 9.44 -2.08
N TRP A 212 -11.19 9.69 -2.94
CA TRP A 212 -9.89 9.02 -2.95
C TRP A 212 -8.77 10.05 -3.07
N VAL A 213 -7.58 9.68 -2.60
CA VAL A 213 -6.40 10.54 -2.62
C VAL A 213 -5.25 9.83 -3.33
N LEU A 214 -4.58 10.57 -4.19
CA LEU A 214 -3.29 10.18 -4.79
C LEU A 214 -2.19 11.03 -4.15
N LEU A 215 -1.44 10.43 -3.22
CA LEU A 215 -0.26 11.04 -2.61
C LEU A 215 0.92 10.91 -3.58
N ALA A 216 1.61 12.02 -3.83
CA ALA A 216 2.68 12.09 -4.83
C ALA A 216 4.01 11.52 -4.35
N ASN A 217 4.29 11.56 -3.04
CA ASN A 217 5.53 11.11 -2.40
C ASN A 217 6.78 11.67 -3.11
N TYR A 218 6.78 12.98 -3.46
CA TYR A 218 7.88 13.57 -4.20
C TYR A 218 9.11 13.79 -3.33
N ASP A 219 8.89 14.22 -2.11
CA ASP A 219 9.89 14.45 -1.06
C ASP A 219 10.27 13.17 -0.30
N ASP A 220 9.45 12.12 -0.38
CA ASP A 220 9.79 10.79 0.13
C ASP A 220 10.45 9.93 -0.95
N LYS A 221 11.78 9.94 -1.01
CA LYS A 221 12.56 9.17 -1.99
C LYS A 221 12.46 7.65 -1.79
N THR A 222 11.94 7.17 -0.65
CA THR A 222 11.61 5.76 -0.48
C THR A 222 10.26 5.39 -1.11
N LEU A 223 9.38 6.36 -1.37
CA LEU A 223 8.00 6.22 -1.85
C LEU A 223 7.07 5.47 -0.88
N MET A 224 7.52 5.08 0.33
CA MET A 224 6.80 4.13 1.18
C MET A 224 6.58 4.57 2.64
N ARG A 225 7.12 5.70 3.12
CA ARG A 225 7.01 6.11 4.54
C ARG A 225 5.55 6.14 5.01
N THR A 226 4.67 6.79 4.26
CA THR A 226 3.22 6.83 4.56
C THR A 226 2.60 5.43 4.55
N ARG A 227 2.97 4.58 3.59
CA ARG A 227 2.47 3.20 3.51
C ARG A 227 2.86 2.38 4.73
N ILE A 228 4.11 2.46 5.17
CA ILE A 228 4.63 1.76 6.35
C ILE A 228 3.89 2.19 7.61
N ALA A 229 3.71 3.50 7.81
CA ALA A 229 2.98 4.02 8.97
C ALA A 229 1.51 3.56 9.00
N PHE A 230 0.81 3.56 7.86
CA PHE A 230 -0.56 3.07 7.76
C PHE A 230 -0.67 1.57 8.08
N GLU A 231 0.24 0.73 7.58
CA GLU A 231 0.22 -0.71 7.89
C GLU A 231 0.55 -0.98 9.36
N PHE A 232 1.50 -0.24 9.95
CA PHE A 232 1.78 -0.32 11.37
C PHE A 232 0.56 0.07 12.20
N ALA A 233 -0.10 1.20 11.88
CA ALA A 233 -1.32 1.66 12.53
C ALA A 233 -2.43 0.59 12.50
N ARG A 234 -2.63 -0.06 11.36
CA ARG A 234 -3.62 -1.13 11.20
C ARG A 234 -3.30 -2.34 12.08
N ARG A 235 -2.04 -2.76 12.15
CA ARG A 235 -1.62 -3.91 12.97
C ARG A 235 -1.77 -3.69 14.46
N ILE A 236 -1.56 -2.48 14.94
CA ILE A 236 -1.77 -2.16 16.35
C ILE A 236 -3.22 -1.81 16.69
N GLY A 237 -4.14 -1.86 15.72
CA GLY A 237 -5.55 -1.53 15.95
C GLY A 237 -5.77 -0.04 16.23
N SER A 238 -5.02 0.85 15.56
CA SER A 238 -5.31 2.29 15.57
C SER A 238 -6.63 2.55 14.85
N ASP A 239 -7.46 3.41 15.43
CA ASP A 239 -8.80 3.68 14.95
C ASP A 239 -8.80 4.20 13.51
N PHE A 240 -9.58 3.53 12.65
CA PHE A 240 -9.82 3.95 11.27
C PHE A 240 -8.56 4.16 10.41
N ALA A 241 -7.47 3.44 10.70
CA ALA A 241 -6.22 3.55 9.95
C ALA A 241 -6.43 3.39 8.44
N PRO A 242 -5.94 4.33 7.60
CA PRO A 242 -6.21 4.33 6.17
C PRO A 242 -5.66 3.08 5.45
N GLN A 243 -6.43 2.58 4.47
CA GLN A 243 -5.93 1.60 3.52
C GLN A 243 -5.27 2.30 2.34
N SER A 244 -4.27 1.67 1.74
CA SER A 244 -3.57 2.26 0.60
C SER A 244 -3.06 1.21 -0.39
N ARG A 245 -2.80 1.66 -1.63
CA ARG A 245 -2.19 0.85 -2.70
C ARG A 245 -1.20 1.70 -3.47
N PHE A 246 -0.04 1.16 -3.78
CA PHE A 246 0.83 1.78 -4.79
C PHE A 246 0.18 1.65 -6.16
N VAL A 247 0.20 2.73 -6.91
CA VAL A 247 -0.32 2.79 -8.27
C VAL A 247 0.62 3.61 -9.15
N GLU A 248 0.65 3.31 -10.43
CA GLU A 248 1.19 4.19 -11.43
C GLU A 248 0.08 5.05 -12.02
N VAL A 249 0.37 6.31 -12.30
CA VAL A 249 -0.62 7.24 -12.83
C VAL A 249 -0.22 7.69 -14.22
N VAL A 250 -1.15 7.55 -15.16
CA VAL A 250 -1.09 8.13 -16.50
C VAL A 250 -2.23 9.12 -16.63
N MET A 251 -1.94 10.40 -16.82
CA MET A 251 -2.95 11.43 -16.98
C MET A 251 -2.90 12.03 -18.38
N ASN A 252 -4.00 11.94 -19.12
CA ASN A 252 -4.12 12.44 -20.49
C ASN A 252 -2.97 11.93 -21.40
N GLY A 253 -2.65 10.63 -21.27
CA GLY A 253 -1.59 9.96 -22.01
C GLY A 253 -0.16 10.24 -21.51
N LYS A 254 0.03 11.03 -20.46
CA LYS A 254 1.35 11.33 -19.87
C LYS A 254 1.56 10.55 -18.59
N PHE A 255 2.64 9.79 -18.51
CA PHE A 255 3.06 9.11 -17.30
C PHE A 255 3.46 10.12 -16.23
N LEU A 256 2.88 10.03 -15.05
CA LEU A 256 3.15 10.91 -13.91
C LEU A 256 4.01 10.26 -12.82
N GLY A 257 4.24 8.95 -12.87
CA GLY A 257 5.05 8.22 -11.91
C GLY A 257 4.24 7.35 -10.95
N ASN A 258 4.90 6.89 -9.90
CA ASN A 258 4.32 6.13 -8.80
C ASN A 258 3.60 7.06 -7.82
N TYR A 259 2.44 6.64 -7.35
CA TYR A 259 1.62 7.33 -6.35
C TYR A 259 1.16 6.33 -5.29
N LEU A 260 0.81 6.84 -4.11
CA LEU A 260 0.07 6.07 -3.13
C LEU A 260 -1.41 6.44 -3.19
N LEU A 261 -2.25 5.54 -3.71
CA LEU A 261 -3.70 5.67 -3.66
C LEU A 261 -4.18 5.30 -2.25
N THR A 262 -4.94 6.18 -1.62
CA THR A 262 -5.47 5.96 -0.27
C THR A 262 -6.86 6.56 -0.10
N SER A 263 -7.52 6.18 0.99
CA SER A 263 -8.80 6.76 1.37
C SER A 263 -8.63 8.21 1.85
N GLN A 264 -9.62 9.06 1.56
CA GLN A 264 -9.74 10.38 2.20
C GLN A 264 -10.10 10.21 3.68
N VAL A 265 -9.55 11.02 4.57
CA VAL A 265 -10.04 11.14 5.95
C VAL A 265 -11.37 11.89 5.89
N GLU A 266 -12.46 11.19 6.17
CA GLU A 266 -13.83 11.70 6.14
C GLU A 266 -14.76 10.81 6.97
N VAL A 267 -15.89 11.34 7.42
CA VAL A 267 -16.95 10.53 8.04
C VAL A 267 -17.59 9.66 6.97
N HIS A 268 -17.49 8.34 7.14
CA HIS A 268 -18.02 7.36 6.19
C HIS A 268 -17.96 5.96 6.81
N GLU A 269 -18.92 5.10 6.48
CA GLU A 269 -19.02 3.71 6.99
C GLU A 269 -17.74 2.88 6.88
N ASN A 270 -16.92 3.11 5.85
CA ASN A 270 -15.65 2.40 5.60
C ASN A 270 -14.40 3.25 5.93
N ARG A 271 -14.55 4.34 6.67
CA ARG A 271 -13.48 5.27 7.06
C ARG A 271 -13.64 5.67 8.50
N VAL A 272 -13.84 6.96 8.82
CA VAL A 272 -14.22 7.36 10.18
C VAL A 272 -15.71 7.06 10.35
N ASN A 273 -15.99 5.87 10.87
CA ASN A 273 -17.35 5.36 11.00
C ASN A 273 -18.01 5.86 12.28
N ILE A 274 -18.43 7.12 12.25
CA ILE A 274 -19.21 7.78 13.28
C ILE A 274 -20.51 8.33 12.69
N THR A 275 -21.44 8.73 13.54
CA THR A 275 -22.71 9.33 13.07
C THR A 275 -22.45 10.57 12.22
N GLU A 276 -22.99 10.63 11.02
CA GLU A 276 -22.96 11.83 10.19
C GLU A 276 -23.98 12.85 10.74
N MET A 277 -23.49 14.04 11.13
CA MET A 277 -24.33 15.12 11.67
C MET A 277 -24.92 15.97 10.56
N THR A 278 -26.12 16.47 10.82
CA THR A 278 -26.84 17.41 9.95
C THR A 278 -27.06 18.75 10.67
N GLU A 279 -27.56 19.76 9.97
CA GLU A 279 -27.94 21.04 10.52
C GLU A 279 -29.10 20.99 11.55
N ASN A 280 -29.77 19.83 11.65
CA ASN A 280 -30.86 19.61 12.62
C ASN A 280 -30.40 19.07 13.96
N ASP A 281 -29.17 18.62 14.08
CA ASP A 281 -28.60 18.00 15.29
C ASP A 281 -28.10 19.05 16.30
N ASN A 282 -29.02 19.87 16.85
CA ASN A 282 -28.69 21.06 17.65
C ASN A 282 -28.98 20.92 19.15
N SER A 283 -29.50 19.81 19.61
CA SER A 283 -29.87 19.60 21.02
C SER A 283 -29.84 18.13 21.44
N GLY A 284 -29.89 17.88 22.75
CA GLY A 284 -29.94 16.53 23.32
C GLY A 284 -28.76 15.67 22.87
N ASP A 285 -29.03 14.38 22.74
CA ASP A 285 -28.01 13.38 22.36
C ASP A 285 -27.44 13.63 20.94
N ALA A 286 -28.26 14.12 20.03
CA ALA A 286 -27.86 14.38 18.66
C ALA A 286 -26.72 15.42 18.55
N LEU A 287 -26.72 16.42 19.44
CA LEU A 287 -25.67 17.45 19.50
C LEU A 287 -24.33 16.89 20.01
N THR A 288 -24.33 15.76 20.73
CA THR A 288 -23.16 15.32 21.49
C THR A 288 -22.07 14.64 20.67
N GLY A 289 -22.26 14.36 19.38
CA GLY A 289 -21.24 13.67 18.59
C GLY A 289 -21.60 13.48 17.13
N GLY A 290 -20.64 12.95 16.41
CA GLY A 290 -20.53 12.91 14.97
C GLY A 290 -19.49 13.93 14.47
N TYR A 291 -18.60 14.38 15.37
CA TYR A 291 -17.58 15.38 15.03
C TYR A 291 -16.28 14.70 14.56
N LEU A 292 -15.75 15.18 13.44
CA LEU A 292 -14.38 14.93 13.00
C LEU A 292 -13.64 16.27 13.01
N LEU A 293 -12.50 16.30 13.69
CA LEU A 293 -11.67 17.48 13.86
C LEU A 293 -10.24 17.21 13.39
N GLU A 294 -9.55 18.27 13.03
CA GLU A 294 -8.12 18.26 12.75
C GLU A 294 -7.44 19.37 13.57
N LEU A 295 -6.37 19.05 14.28
CA LEU A 295 -5.48 20.08 14.79
C LEU A 295 -4.61 20.54 13.63
N ASP A 296 -4.76 21.81 13.24
CA ASP A 296 -4.03 22.42 12.12
C ASP A 296 -3.69 23.88 12.40
N GLN A 297 -2.41 24.19 12.46
CA GLN A 297 -1.91 25.55 12.70
C GLN A 297 -2.23 26.52 11.55
N ARG A 298 -2.61 26.03 10.36
CA ARG A 298 -2.90 26.85 9.18
C ARG A 298 -4.20 27.62 9.31
N LYS A 299 -5.23 27.04 9.96
CA LYS A 299 -6.55 27.66 10.18
C LYS A 299 -7.21 28.11 8.88
N ASP A 300 -7.03 27.34 7.81
CA ASP A 300 -7.48 27.67 6.45
C ASP A 300 -8.88 27.14 6.12
N GLU A 301 -9.55 26.51 7.07
CA GLU A 301 -10.93 26.02 6.92
C GLU A 301 -11.96 27.02 7.50
N LYS A 302 -13.21 26.87 7.10
CA LYS A 302 -14.31 27.77 7.47
C LYS A 302 -14.59 27.82 8.98
N PHE A 303 -14.56 26.66 9.66
CA PHE A 303 -14.88 26.54 11.07
C PHE A 303 -13.66 26.04 11.84
N TRP A 304 -13.12 26.91 12.69
CA TRP A 304 -12.01 26.59 13.58
C TRP A 304 -12.10 27.34 14.90
N PHE A 305 -11.37 26.90 15.89
CA PHE A 305 -11.22 27.56 17.18
C PHE A 305 -9.87 27.22 17.81
N VAL A 306 -9.46 27.98 18.81
CA VAL A 306 -8.20 27.79 19.53
C VAL A 306 -8.51 27.53 21.01
N THR A 307 -7.79 26.57 21.61
CA THR A 307 -7.88 26.28 23.05
C THR A 307 -7.03 27.24 23.88
N LYS A 308 -7.14 27.18 25.25
CA LYS A 308 -6.31 27.98 26.15
C LYS A 308 -4.82 27.69 26.03
N LYS A 309 -4.42 26.50 25.53
CA LYS A 309 -3.02 26.12 25.26
C LYS A 309 -2.57 26.42 23.83
N ASN A 310 -3.31 27.26 23.13
CA ASN A 310 -3.04 27.68 21.75
C ASN A 310 -3.07 26.54 20.72
N LEU A 311 -3.84 25.49 20.96
CA LEU A 311 -4.06 24.43 19.98
C LEU A 311 -5.24 24.80 19.08
N PRO A 312 -5.04 24.99 17.77
CA PRO A 312 -6.11 25.27 16.82
C PRO A 312 -6.74 23.96 16.35
N PHE A 313 -8.06 23.88 16.48
CA PHE A 313 -8.88 22.79 15.98
C PHE A 313 -9.77 23.27 14.87
N THR A 314 -9.79 22.54 13.77
CA THR A 314 -10.58 22.76 12.58
C THR A 314 -11.64 21.68 12.47
N LEU A 315 -12.89 22.03 12.13
CA LEU A 315 -13.95 21.06 11.91
C LEU A 315 -13.89 20.53 10.47
N LYS A 316 -13.77 19.21 10.35
CA LYS A 316 -13.83 18.50 9.06
C LYS A 316 -15.20 17.87 8.83
N SER A 317 -15.96 17.58 9.92
CA SER A 317 -17.37 17.15 9.87
C SER A 317 -18.05 17.56 11.20
N PRO A 318 -19.31 18.08 11.11
CA PRO A 318 -20.05 18.42 9.88
C PRO A 318 -19.38 19.55 9.10
N GLU A 319 -19.41 19.46 7.75
CA GLU A 319 -18.80 20.46 6.86
C GLU A 319 -19.47 21.85 7.00
N GLU A 320 -20.80 21.86 7.13
CA GLU A 320 -21.61 23.03 7.49
C GLU A 320 -22.02 22.91 8.96
N THR A 321 -21.31 23.61 9.82
CA THR A 321 -21.44 23.54 11.28
C THR A 321 -22.37 24.65 11.81
N THR A 322 -23.39 24.29 12.60
CA THR A 322 -24.27 25.28 13.22
C THR A 322 -23.61 25.95 14.46
N PRO A 323 -24.08 27.14 14.88
CA PRO A 323 -23.57 27.78 16.09
C PRO A 323 -23.69 26.91 17.36
N ALA A 324 -24.74 26.09 17.48
CA ALA A 324 -24.93 25.18 18.61
C ALA A 324 -23.88 24.06 18.59
N GLN A 325 -23.64 23.47 17.43
CA GLN A 325 -22.63 22.43 17.24
C GLN A 325 -21.22 22.96 17.51
N LEU A 326 -20.86 24.12 16.95
CA LEU A 326 -19.56 24.73 17.17
C LEU A 326 -19.34 25.07 18.65
N LYS A 327 -20.36 25.63 19.33
CA LYS A 327 -20.30 25.94 20.76
C LYS A 327 -20.09 24.68 21.60
N TYR A 328 -20.82 23.60 21.28
CA TYR A 328 -20.71 22.33 22.00
C TYR A 328 -19.32 21.73 21.87
N ILE A 329 -18.83 21.54 20.63
CA ILE A 329 -17.55 20.85 20.42
C ILE A 329 -16.37 21.67 20.94
N LYS A 330 -16.38 22.99 20.77
CA LYS A 330 -15.39 23.90 21.34
C LYS A 330 -15.33 23.78 22.87
N LYS A 331 -16.50 23.73 23.53
CA LYS A 331 -16.56 23.52 24.98
C LYS A 331 -15.99 22.16 25.38
N TYR A 332 -16.37 21.10 24.66
CA TYR A 332 -15.91 19.75 24.99
C TYR A 332 -14.38 19.60 24.87
N ILE A 333 -13.80 20.16 23.81
CA ILE A 333 -12.34 20.17 23.62
C ILE A 333 -11.66 21.00 24.71
N GLN A 334 -12.23 22.14 25.12
CA GLN A 334 -11.69 22.95 26.21
C GLN A 334 -11.80 22.25 27.56
N ASP A 335 -12.94 21.60 27.86
CA ASP A 335 -13.11 20.80 29.08
C ASP A 335 -12.11 19.63 29.11
N THR A 336 -11.82 19.02 27.98
CA THR A 336 -10.78 17.98 27.85
C THR A 336 -9.40 18.53 28.19
N GLU A 337 -9.03 19.68 27.64
CA GLU A 337 -7.76 20.34 27.93
C GLU A 337 -7.66 20.75 29.38
N ASP A 338 -8.71 21.36 29.93
CA ASP A 338 -8.76 21.76 31.35
C ASP A 338 -8.57 20.54 32.26
N ALA A 339 -9.20 19.40 31.97
CA ALA A 339 -9.02 18.16 32.73
C ALA A 339 -7.59 17.59 32.62
N LEU A 340 -6.96 17.64 31.43
CA LEU A 340 -5.57 17.22 31.25
C LEU A 340 -4.58 18.07 32.05
N PHE A 341 -4.87 19.35 32.23
CA PHE A 341 -3.98 20.31 32.92
C PHE A 341 -4.34 20.54 34.40
N ALA A 342 -5.43 19.95 34.89
CA ALA A 342 -5.80 20.02 36.30
C ALA A 342 -4.79 19.29 37.20
N ASP A 343 -4.74 19.65 38.47
CA ASP A 343 -3.89 18.97 39.47
C ASP A 343 -4.33 17.52 39.71
N ASN A 344 -5.61 17.24 39.59
CA ASN A 344 -6.22 15.91 39.69
C ASN A 344 -6.45 15.25 38.30
N ALA A 345 -5.62 15.55 37.32
CA ALA A 345 -5.78 15.05 35.95
C ALA A 345 -5.92 13.51 35.85
N ASN A 346 -5.28 12.77 36.76
CA ASN A 346 -5.30 11.30 36.83
C ASN A 346 -6.47 10.73 37.67
N ASP A 347 -7.39 11.56 38.16
CA ASP A 347 -8.58 11.08 38.88
C ASP A 347 -9.43 10.19 37.93
N PRO A 348 -9.78 8.95 38.34
CA PRO A 348 -10.43 8.01 37.47
C PRO A 348 -11.87 8.41 37.07
N VAL A 349 -12.51 9.32 37.83
CA VAL A 349 -13.90 9.76 37.65
C VAL A 349 -13.96 11.15 36.99
N ASN A 350 -13.15 12.10 37.46
CA ASN A 350 -13.21 13.51 37.05
C ASN A 350 -11.99 13.97 36.22
N GLY A 351 -10.94 13.16 36.12
CA GLY A 351 -9.75 13.45 35.34
C GLY A 351 -9.95 13.29 33.83
N TYR A 352 -8.85 13.33 33.09
CA TYR A 352 -8.87 13.28 31.63
C TYR A 352 -9.58 12.03 31.04
N ALA A 353 -9.53 10.89 31.75
CA ALA A 353 -10.16 9.65 31.33
C ALA A 353 -11.68 9.72 31.19
N LYS A 354 -12.31 10.75 31.77
CA LYS A 354 -13.73 11.09 31.55
C LYS A 354 -13.99 11.55 30.11
N TYR A 355 -13.07 12.26 29.52
CA TYR A 355 -13.23 12.96 28.24
C TYR A 355 -12.61 12.24 27.06
N ILE A 356 -11.49 11.54 27.24
CA ILE A 356 -10.77 10.88 26.15
C ILE A 356 -10.85 9.36 26.22
N ASP A 357 -10.79 8.70 25.06
CA ASP A 357 -10.46 7.28 24.98
C ASP A 357 -8.94 7.10 25.07
N VAL A 358 -8.47 6.63 26.21
CA VAL A 358 -7.05 6.52 26.53
C VAL A 358 -6.31 5.56 25.58
N ASN A 359 -7.00 4.53 25.07
CA ASN A 359 -6.39 3.53 24.20
C ASN A 359 -6.18 4.09 22.78
N SER A 360 -7.13 4.88 22.27
CA SER A 360 -6.95 5.54 20.95
C SER A 360 -5.78 6.53 20.98
N PHE A 361 -5.66 7.33 22.06
CA PHE A 361 -4.53 8.23 22.25
C PHE A 361 -3.19 7.50 22.34
N MET A 362 -3.15 6.37 23.04
CA MET A 362 -1.96 5.55 23.18
C MET A 362 -1.56 4.87 21.85
N ASN A 363 -2.52 4.31 21.10
CA ASN A 363 -2.23 3.71 19.80
C ASN A 363 -1.77 4.77 18.80
N TRP A 364 -2.42 5.93 18.73
CA TRP A 364 -1.99 7.04 17.90
C TRP A 364 -0.55 7.49 18.27
N PHE A 365 -0.28 7.67 19.56
CA PHE A 365 1.06 7.99 20.06
C PHE A 365 2.11 7.01 19.56
N PHE A 366 1.85 5.70 19.62
CA PHE A 366 2.81 4.71 19.15
C PHE A 366 3.09 4.82 17.65
N VAL A 367 2.07 5.06 16.83
CA VAL A 367 2.30 5.21 15.38
C VAL A 367 3.19 6.42 15.13
N GLU A 368 2.81 7.57 15.64
CA GLU A 368 3.51 8.83 15.38
C GLU A 368 4.92 8.87 16.01
N GLU A 369 5.08 8.33 17.20
CA GLU A 369 6.36 8.32 17.90
C GLU A 369 7.34 7.31 17.32
N VAL A 370 6.89 6.10 16.93
CA VAL A 370 7.78 5.08 16.35
C VAL A 370 8.39 5.58 15.05
N VAL A 371 7.59 6.14 14.17
CA VAL A 371 8.11 6.72 12.92
C VAL A 371 8.65 8.15 13.08
N LYS A 372 8.45 8.75 14.24
CA LYS A 372 8.89 10.12 14.61
C LYS A 372 8.43 11.15 13.59
N ASN A 373 7.10 11.26 13.43
CA ASN A 373 6.48 12.15 12.45
C ASN A 373 6.62 13.62 12.86
N GLN A 374 7.22 14.43 11.96
CA GLN A 374 7.51 15.84 12.19
C GLN A 374 6.26 16.66 12.52
N ASP A 375 5.22 16.53 11.72
CA ASP A 375 4.05 17.41 11.78
C ASP A 375 3.08 17.03 12.90
N ALA A 376 3.16 15.79 13.40
CA ALA A 376 2.28 15.29 14.47
C ALA A 376 2.57 15.89 15.85
N ARG A 377 3.62 16.74 16.00
CA ARG A 377 3.87 17.49 17.21
C ARG A 377 3.21 18.86 17.15
N ASP A 378 1.89 18.90 17.44
CA ASP A 378 1.07 20.11 17.54
C ASP A 378 1.05 21.02 16.30
N PHE A 379 1.35 20.49 15.09
CA PHE A 379 1.41 21.32 13.90
C PHE A 379 0.20 21.08 12.95
N SER A 380 0.07 19.91 12.33
CA SER A 380 -1.03 19.64 11.40
C SER A 380 -1.30 18.16 11.19
N SER A 381 -2.41 17.85 10.51
CA SER A 381 -2.82 16.50 10.14
C SER A 381 -3.03 15.55 11.34
N ILE A 382 -3.34 16.12 12.49
CA ILE A 382 -3.64 15.41 13.73
C ILE A 382 -5.16 15.34 13.89
N PHE A 383 -5.73 14.17 13.59
CA PHE A 383 -7.18 14.01 13.59
C PHE A 383 -7.71 13.52 14.92
N TYR A 384 -8.93 14.00 15.24
CA TYR A 384 -9.73 13.58 16.39
C TYR A 384 -11.17 13.36 15.95
N TYR A 385 -11.84 12.42 16.59
CA TYR A 385 -13.26 12.25 16.37
C TYR A 385 -14.03 12.00 17.66
N LYS A 386 -15.30 12.33 17.66
CA LYS A 386 -16.18 12.14 18.80
C LYS A 386 -17.55 11.65 18.35
N GLU A 387 -17.89 10.41 18.70
CA GLU A 387 -19.22 9.85 18.48
C GLU A 387 -20.23 10.37 19.50
N ARG A 388 -21.52 10.24 19.21
CA ARG A 388 -22.62 10.59 20.12
C ARG A 388 -22.44 9.90 21.47
N LYS A 389 -22.59 10.65 22.57
CA LYS A 389 -22.37 10.19 23.95
C LYS A 389 -20.99 9.58 24.21
N GLY A 390 -20.15 9.48 23.18
CA GLY A 390 -18.79 8.94 23.27
C GLY A 390 -17.78 9.92 23.83
N LYS A 391 -16.57 9.42 24.03
CA LYS A 391 -15.39 10.21 24.39
C LYS A 391 -14.73 10.75 23.13
N LEU A 392 -13.77 11.64 23.31
CA LEU A 392 -12.87 12.08 22.25
C LEU A 392 -11.84 10.97 21.96
N HIS A 393 -11.72 10.58 20.73
CA HIS A 393 -10.71 9.67 20.22
C HIS A 393 -9.66 10.40 19.41
N MET A 394 -8.46 9.85 19.32
CA MET A 394 -7.37 10.35 18.50
C MET A 394 -7.13 9.42 17.32
N GLY A 395 -7.17 9.96 16.10
CA GLY A 395 -7.10 9.24 14.84
C GLY A 395 -8.16 9.74 13.85
N PRO A 396 -8.09 9.25 12.59
CA PRO A 396 -7.07 8.36 12.04
C PRO A 396 -5.70 9.04 11.89
N VAL A 397 -4.65 8.23 11.76
CA VAL A 397 -3.29 8.72 11.49
C VAL A 397 -3.16 9.18 10.04
N TRP A 398 -2.33 10.21 9.79
CA TRP A 398 -2.19 10.80 8.46
C TRP A 398 -0.83 11.51 8.30
N ASP A 399 -0.36 11.67 7.03
CA ASP A 399 0.72 12.57 6.60
C ASP A 399 2.11 12.22 7.14
N PHE A 400 2.74 11.19 6.57
CA PHE A 400 4.01 10.64 7.06
C PHE A 400 5.20 10.86 6.13
N ASP A 401 5.10 11.74 5.16
CA ASP A 401 6.22 12.06 4.26
C ASP A 401 7.42 12.64 5.03
N LEU A 402 7.18 13.41 6.09
CA LEU A 402 8.20 13.97 6.98
C LEU A 402 8.45 13.10 8.23
N SER A 403 8.47 11.79 8.06
CA SER A 403 8.73 10.82 9.14
C SER A 403 10.02 10.04 8.89
N SER A 404 10.41 9.22 9.86
CA SER A 404 11.56 8.30 9.75
C SER A 404 12.83 9.00 9.26
N GLY A 405 13.15 10.16 9.86
CA GLY A 405 14.34 10.94 9.58
C GLY A 405 14.31 11.76 8.28
N ASN A 406 13.15 11.88 7.60
CA ASN A 406 13.04 12.64 6.36
C ASN A 406 12.78 14.13 6.58
N VAL A 407 13.53 14.77 7.45
CA VAL A 407 13.43 16.20 7.78
C VAL A 407 14.78 16.72 8.24
N ASP A 408 15.21 17.91 7.77
CA ASP A 408 16.52 18.49 8.08
C ASP A 408 16.51 19.59 9.15
N TYR A 409 15.36 20.24 9.37
CA TYR A 409 15.23 21.46 10.17
C TYR A 409 14.79 21.21 11.62
N SER A 410 14.50 19.97 12.01
CA SER A 410 13.94 19.69 13.34
C SER A 410 14.61 18.52 14.04
N PRO A 411 14.41 18.38 15.38
CA PRO A 411 14.87 17.20 16.13
C PRO A 411 14.30 15.87 15.66
N ALA A 412 13.24 15.86 14.84
CA ALA A 412 12.68 14.63 14.27
C ALA A 412 13.65 13.89 13.33
N LYS A 413 14.72 14.55 12.88
CA LYS A 413 15.81 13.92 12.11
C LYS A 413 16.68 12.94 12.91
N ASP A 414 16.71 13.07 14.24
CA ASP A 414 17.48 12.19 15.11
C ASP A 414 16.61 11.00 15.57
N PRO A 415 17.04 9.75 15.42
CA PRO A 415 16.27 8.59 15.88
C PRO A 415 16.11 8.52 17.40
N LYS A 416 16.95 9.19 18.16
CA LYS A 416 16.91 9.24 19.61
C LYS A 416 16.04 10.39 20.12
N SER A 417 15.74 10.44 21.40
CA SER A 417 14.85 11.40 22.09
C SER A 417 13.35 11.23 21.80
N TRP A 418 12.53 11.59 22.75
CA TRP A 418 11.10 11.70 22.57
C TRP A 418 10.77 12.89 21.66
N TYR A 419 9.68 12.79 20.92
CA TYR A 419 9.21 13.86 20.07
C TYR A 419 7.71 14.11 20.25
N ILE A 420 6.89 13.12 19.96
CA ILE A 420 5.43 13.21 20.12
C ILE A 420 5.04 13.21 21.60
N ARG A 421 5.78 12.49 22.46
CA ARG A 421 5.60 12.54 23.92
C ARG A 421 5.64 13.97 24.47
N ASP A 422 6.40 14.86 23.83
CA ASP A 422 6.56 16.24 24.24
C ASP A 422 5.51 17.20 23.63
N ALA A 423 4.53 16.68 22.87
CA ALA A 423 3.39 17.47 22.41
C ALA A 423 2.50 17.91 23.58
N THR A 424 1.80 19.00 23.40
CA THR A 424 1.10 19.75 24.47
C THR A 424 0.20 18.88 25.35
N TRP A 425 -0.62 18.00 24.74
CA TRP A 425 -1.49 17.11 25.52
C TRP A 425 -0.78 15.83 25.95
N MET A 426 0.11 15.30 25.12
CA MET A 426 0.84 14.06 25.41
C MET A 426 1.73 14.19 26.64
N VAL A 427 2.45 15.31 26.79
CA VAL A 427 3.31 15.53 27.95
C VAL A 427 2.54 15.45 29.29
N ARG A 428 1.24 15.80 29.26
CA ARG A 428 0.37 15.69 30.47
C ARG A 428 -0.02 14.25 30.76
N LEU A 429 -0.37 13.47 29.75
CA LEU A 429 -0.65 12.04 29.87
C LEU A 429 0.56 11.29 30.43
N PHE A 430 1.76 11.60 29.96
CA PHE A 430 3.00 10.97 30.45
C PHE A 430 3.43 11.39 31.86
N LYS A 431 2.80 12.38 32.49
CA LYS A 431 2.97 12.64 33.93
C LYS A 431 2.24 11.60 34.78
N ASP A 432 1.18 10.98 34.26
CA ASP A 432 0.44 9.95 34.98
C ASP A 432 1.21 8.62 34.95
N VAL A 433 1.52 8.08 36.16
CA VAL A 433 2.19 6.77 36.32
C VAL A 433 1.34 5.62 35.74
N ALA A 434 0.02 5.70 35.91
CA ALA A 434 -0.89 4.68 35.40
C ALA A 434 -0.90 4.67 33.86
N PHE A 435 -0.83 5.85 33.25
CA PHE A 435 -0.69 5.95 31.78
C PHE A 435 0.63 5.35 31.30
N ARG A 436 1.77 5.70 31.92
CA ARG A 436 3.08 5.11 31.58
C ARG A 436 3.07 3.58 31.72
N SER A 437 2.46 3.05 32.76
CA SER A 437 2.33 1.61 32.96
C SER A 437 1.51 0.94 31.84
N LYS A 438 0.43 1.58 31.36
CA LYS A 438 -0.33 1.12 30.21
C LYS A 438 0.51 1.16 28.91
N VAL A 439 1.27 2.24 28.71
CA VAL A 439 2.19 2.38 27.56
C VAL A 439 3.22 1.25 27.57
N LYS A 440 3.88 0.97 28.71
CA LYS A 440 4.84 -0.13 28.84
C LYS A 440 4.19 -1.49 28.51
N LYS A 441 3.02 -1.76 29.09
CA LYS A 441 2.29 -3.00 28.82
C LYS A 441 1.99 -3.14 27.32
N ARG A 442 1.43 -2.08 26.71
CA ARG A 442 1.07 -2.08 25.29
C ARG A 442 2.28 -2.24 24.39
N TRP A 443 3.40 -1.56 24.69
CA TRP A 443 4.64 -1.73 23.97
C TRP A 443 5.10 -3.19 23.94
N ASN A 444 5.10 -3.85 25.10
CA ASN A 444 5.48 -5.27 25.19
C ASN A 444 4.57 -6.19 24.36
N GLU A 445 3.28 -5.86 24.24
CA GLU A 445 2.34 -6.63 23.40
C GLU A 445 2.63 -6.47 21.90
N ILE A 446 2.99 -5.27 21.44
CA ILE A 446 3.15 -4.98 20.01
C ILE A 446 4.60 -5.12 19.54
N ARG A 447 5.58 -5.10 20.43
CA ARG A 447 7.02 -5.01 20.10
C ARG A 447 7.51 -6.17 19.22
N SER A 448 7.24 -7.41 19.62
CA SER A 448 7.67 -8.61 18.90
C SER A 448 6.76 -8.99 17.73
N THR A 449 5.70 -8.24 17.48
CA THR A 449 4.71 -8.50 16.43
C THR A 449 4.63 -7.35 15.45
N ALA A 450 3.77 -6.37 15.72
CA ALA A 450 3.51 -5.27 14.80
C ALA A 450 4.72 -4.37 14.54
N VAL A 451 5.56 -4.12 15.57
CA VAL A 451 6.77 -3.30 15.44
C VAL A 451 7.83 -4.04 14.63
N GLU A 452 8.05 -5.34 14.91
CA GLU A 452 9.00 -6.15 14.16
C GLU A 452 8.60 -6.30 12.68
N ALA A 453 7.30 -6.38 12.42
CA ALA A 453 6.77 -6.49 11.07
C ALA A 453 7.07 -5.27 10.17
N ILE A 454 7.40 -4.10 10.74
CA ILE A 454 7.77 -2.89 9.99
C ILE A 454 8.95 -3.19 9.05
N PHE A 455 9.96 -3.94 9.51
CA PHE A 455 11.15 -4.23 8.72
C PHE A 455 10.85 -5.13 7.53
N LYS A 456 9.99 -6.13 7.74
CA LYS A 456 9.51 -6.97 6.65
C LYS A 456 8.69 -6.16 5.64
N ASP A 457 7.85 -5.24 6.11
CA ASP A 457 7.07 -4.36 5.21
C ASP A 457 7.97 -3.47 4.36
N ILE A 458 9.06 -2.95 4.92
CA ILE A 458 10.04 -2.16 4.17
C ILE A 458 10.65 -3.02 3.06
N ASP A 459 11.12 -4.22 3.38
CA ASP A 459 11.76 -5.12 2.42
C ASP A 459 10.76 -5.57 1.32
N ASP A 460 9.54 -5.95 1.70
CA ASP A 460 8.48 -6.36 0.76
C ASP A 460 8.07 -5.20 -0.17
N ASN A 461 7.91 -3.98 0.37
CA ASN A 461 7.57 -2.81 -0.43
C ASN A 461 8.72 -2.38 -1.35
N ALA A 462 9.98 -2.47 -0.91
CA ALA A 462 11.14 -2.19 -1.75
C ALA A 462 11.22 -3.17 -2.93
N ALA A 463 11.00 -4.47 -2.68
CA ALA A 463 10.93 -5.48 -3.71
C ALA A 463 9.75 -5.24 -4.68
N TYR A 464 8.57 -4.91 -4.16
CA TYR A 464 7.37 -4.61 -4.95
C TYR A 464 7.55 -3.36 -5.83
N LEU A 465 8.24 -2.35 -5.32
CA LEU A 465 8.50 -1.08 -6.02
C LEU A 465 9.70 -1.15 -6.97
N LYS A 466 10.46 -2.24 -7.01
CA LYS A 466 11.75 -2.35 -7.71
C LYS A 466 11.75 -1.79 -9.14
N LEU A 467 10.74 -2.08 -9.94
CA LEU A 467 10.64 -1.57 -11.32
C LEU A 467 9.93 -0.21 -11.38
N SER A 468 8.91 0.00 -10.55
CA SER A 468 8.14 1.23 -10.53
C SER A 468 8.98 2.43 -10.07
N GLN A 469 9.86 2.27 -9.07
CA GLN A 469 10.75 3.32 -8.63
C GLN A 469 11.72 3.75 -9.74
N GLN A 470 12.21 2.83 -10.56
CA GLN A 470 13.08 3.16 -11.71
C GLN A 470 12.33 4.06 -12.71
N GLN A 471 11.07 3.72 -13.03
CA GLN A 471 10.22 4.54 -13.90
C GLN A 471 9.92 5.91 -13.26
N ASN A 472 9.60 5.92 -11.96
CA ASN A 472 9.33 7.14 -11.22
C ASN A 472 10.54 8.08 -11.24
N PHE A 473 11.74 7.59 -10.92
CA PHE A 473 12.95 8.43 -10.86
C PHE A 473 13.57 8.70 -12.23
N SER A 474 13.24 7.93 -13.25
CA SER A 474 13.49 8.32 -14.65
C SER A 474 12.63 9.54 -15.05
N LYS A 475 11.38 9.60 -14.60
CA LYS A 475 10.48 10.74 -14.82
C LYS A 475 10.85 11.95 -13.96
N TRP A 476 11.20 11.70 -12.70
CA TRP A 476 11.53 12.68 -11.68
C TRP A 476 12.95 12.41 -11.16
N PRO A 477 14.01 12.91 -11.83
CA PRO A 477 15.40 12.61 -11.48
C PRO A 477 15.84 13.45 -10.26
N ILE A 478 15.50 12.96 -9.06
CA ILE A 478 15.72 13.65 -7.78
C ILE A 478 16.56 12.87 -6.77
N LEU A 479 16.95 11.64 -7.06
CA LEU A 479 17.71 10.81 -6.11
C LEU A 479 19.01 11.45 -5.68
N ASP A 480 19.70 12.11 -6.61
CA ASP A 480 20.96 12.82 -6.43
C ASP A 480 20.79 14.33 -6.13
N LYS A 481 19.54 14.78 -5.91
CA LYS A 481 19.24 16.18 -5.66
C LYS A 481 18.63 16.38 -4.29
N TYR A 482 18.93 17.51 -3.68
CA TYR A 482 18.18 17.94 -2.50
C TYR A 482 16.74 18.28 -2.90
N VAL A 483 15.80 17.69 -2.20
CA VAL A 483 14.37 18.04 -2.22
C VAL A 483 14.00 18.43 -0.80
N TRP A 484 13.57 19.68 -0.62
CA TRP A 484 13.20 20.16 0.71
C TRP A 484 12.06 19.29 1.29
N PRO A 485 12.12 18.86 2.56
CA PRO A 485 13.20 19.07 3.53
C PRO A 485 14.05 17.80 3.80
N ASN A 486 14.49 17.07 2.76
CA ASN A 486 15.26 15.83 2.95
C ASN A 486 16.49 16.04 3.83
N ALA A 487 16.68 15.22 4.86
CA ALA A 487 17.87 15.25 5.71
C ALA A 487 19.11 14.70 5.00
N VAL A 488 18.93 13.85 4.01
CA VAL A 488 20.02 13.21 3.26
C VAL A 488 19.75 13.22 1.76
N VAL A 489 20.84 13.13 0.97
CA VAL A 489 20.81 12.97 -0.48
C VAL A 489 21.78 11.84 -0.83
N LEU A 490 21.26 10.65 -1.07
CA LEU A 490 22.08 9.43 -1.17
C LEU A 490 22.31 8.98 -2.62
N GLY A 491 21.63 9.60 -3.59
CA GLY A 491 21.83 9.35 -5.02
C GLY A 491 21.31 7.99 -5.53
N ASN A 492 20.79 7.15 -4.64
CA ASN A 492 20.36 5.79 -4.95
C ASN A 492 19.15 5.40 -4.12
N TYR A 493 18.15 4.76 -4.75
CA TYR A 493 16.91 4.33 -4.10
C TYR A 493 17.14 3.35 -2.96
N ASP A 494 18.00 2.35 -3.16
CA ASP A 494 18.24 1.31 -2.16
C ASP A 494 18.92 1.91 -0.91
N LEU A 495 19.77 2.93 -1.08
CA LEU A 495 20.38 3.66 0.03
C LEU A 495 19.36 4.52 0.78
N GLU A 496 18.40 5.16 0.09
CA GLU A 496 17.29 5.90 0.73
C GLU A 496 16.40 4.97 1.58
N VAL A 497 16.12 3.76 1.06
CA VAL A 497 15.39 2.71 1.82
C VAL A 497 16.22 2.23 3.01
N ALA A 498 17.51 1.97 2.82
CA ALA A 498 18.40 1.53 3.89
C ALA A 498 18.51 2.58 5.00
N TYR A 499 18.58 3.87 4.66
CA TYR A 499 18.59 4.97 5.63
C TYR A 499 17.31 4.99 6.48
N ALA A 500 16.14 4.91 5.85
CA ALA A 500 14.88 4.88 6.59
C ALA A 500 14.76 3.64 7.50
N LYS A 501 15.24 2.49 7.05
CA LYS A 501 15.27 1.25 7.83
C LYS A 501 16.23 1.36 9.02
N ASP A 502 17.42 1.88 8.82
CA ASP A 502 18.41 2.11 9.88
C ASP A 502 17.91 3.11 10.93
N PHE A 503 17.29 4.22 10.49
CA PHE A 503 16.64 5.16 11.40
C PHE A 503 15.63 4.45 12.31
N LEU A 504 14.75 3.62 11.75
CA LEU A 504 13.75 2.89 12.52
C LEU A 504 14.37 1.84 13.45
N MET A 505 15.44 1.16 13.05
CA MET A 505 16.18 0.22 13.90
C MET A 505 16.73 0.94 15.14
N GLN A 506 17.44 2.04 14.95
CA GLN A 506 17.98 2.85 16.03
C GLN A 506 16.87 3.44 16.91
N ARG A 507 15.78 3.89 16.29
CA ARG A 507 14.62 4.45 16.96
C ARG A 507 13.95 3.45 17.88
N ILE A 508 13.66 2.26 17.40
CA ILE A 508 13.00 1.21 18.16
C ILE A 508 13.89 0.74 19.31
N ALA A 509 15.18 0.55 19.08
CA ALA A 509 16.13 0.21 20.14
C ALA A 509 16.19 1.27 21.25
N TRP A 510 16.13 2.55 20.87
CA TRP A 510 16.08 3.64 21.85
C TRP A 510 14.76 3.65 22.62
N ILE A 511 13.60 3.47 21.97
CA ILE A 511 12.28 3.36 22.61
C ILE A 511 12.23 2.18 23.60
N ASP A 512 12.80 1.01 23.22
CA ASP A 512 12.91 -0.17 24.08
C ASP A 512 13.59 0.19 25.42
N ALA A 513 14.73 0.88 25.36
CA ALA A 513 15.48 1.30 26.54
C ALA A 513 14.68 2.31 27.42
N GLU A 514 14.03 3.27 26.79
CA GLU A 514 13.27 4.30 27.52
C GLU A 514 12.01 3.75 28.17
N ILE A 515 11.22 2.95 27.45
CA ILE A 515 9.98 2.35 28.00
C ILE A 515 10.29 1.34 29.12
N ALA A 516 11.45 0.70 29.11
CA ALA A 516 11.87 -0.18 30.19
C ALA A 516 11.90 0.53 31.55
N THR A 517 12.12 1.85 31.56
CA THR A 517 12.18 2.69 32.78
C THR A 517 10.80 3.06 33.35
N TYR A 518 9.69 2.83 32.66
CA TYR A 518 8.33 3.17 33.07
C TYR A 518 7.77 2.24 34.13
#